data_24fc4c074ac2a048100289ecd4b9ddb6
#
_entry.id   24fc4c074ac2a048100289ecd4b9ddb6
#
_cell.length_a   1.000
_cell.length_b   1.000
_cell.length_c   1.000
_cell.angle_alpha   90.00
_cell.angle_beta   90.00
_cell.angle_gamma   90.00
#
_symmetry.space_group_name_H-M   'P 1'
#
loop_
_entity.id
_entity.type
_entity.pdbx_description
1 polymer ?
#
loop_
_entity_poly.entity_id
_entity_poly.type
_entity_poly.pdbx_seq_one_letter_code
_entity_poly.pdbx_strand_id
1 'polypeptide(L)'
;MDVTQPRNAGMDGHEQALDLTRGIAAYVNHPLVAGLARVIAKHPNADIANAFNHKQVACKMWALDRLFESRGGRFARIWVLGGWYGILPAMLFNDPRFDIDAIDSIDMDAEVAPVARTLNREAGDRFRALTADMYALDYAAGPSDLIVNTSCEHIADLRAWLALLPQGTNVLLQSNDYFSEPTHINCVVSLAAFEAMAGLREVRFSGELPTKKYTRFMLIGTV
;
A
#
# COMPACT_ATOMS: atom_id res chain seq x y z
N MET A 1 15.15 -36.23 -33.37
CA MET A 1 15.42 -34.86 -32.93
C MET A 1 14.99 -34.78 -31.51
N ASP A 2 15.96 -34.79 -30.62
CA ASP A 2 15.76 -34.80 -29.17
C ASP A 2 15.46 -33.34 -28.69
N VAL A 3 14.22 -33.09 -28.25
CA VAL A 3 13.72 -31.77 -27.91
C VAL A 3 13.63 -31.58 -26.39
N THR A 4 14.51 -32.20 -25.64
CA THR A 4 14.49 -32.16 -24.16
C THR A 4 15.79 -31.64 -23.55
N GLN A 5 16.22 -30.43 -23.96
CA GLN A 5 17.08 -29.65 -23.06
C GLN A 5 16.21 -28.61 -22.33
N PRO A 6 16.24 -28.56 -21.00
CA PRO A 6 15.60 -27.48 -20.26
C PRO A 6 16.30 -26.16 -20.62
N ARG A 7 15.57 -25.25 -21.24
CA ARG A 7 16.08 -23.95 -21.77
C ARG A 7 16.59 -23.00 -20.68
N ASN A 8 16.55 -23.37 -19.42
CA ASN A 8 16.94 -22.51 -18.27
C ASN A 8 17.93 -23.17 -17.29
N ALA A 9 18.76 -24.09 -17.76
CA ALA A 9 19.81 -24.65 -16.92
C ALA A 9 20.95 -23.62 -16.73
N GLY A 10 20.76 -22.64 -15.79
CA GLY A 10 21.78 -21.66 -15.45
C GLY A 10 21.29 -20.34 -14.90
N MET A 11 19.99 -19.99 -15.03
CA MET A 11 19.45 -18.77 -14.43
C MET A 11 19.03 -19.05 -12.98
N ASP A 12 19.41 -18.17 -12.05
CA ASP A 12 18.91 -18.25 -10.68
C ASP A 12 17.43 -17.77 -10.60
N GLY A 13 16.78 -17.98 -9.46
CA GLY A 13 15.36 -17.62 -9.30
C GLY A 13 15.10 -16.13 -9.46
N HIS A 14 16.06 -15.28 -9.15
CA HIS A 14 15.97 -13.82 -9.30
C HIS A 14 16.00 -13.43 -10.79
N GLU A 15 16.94 -13.98 -11.56
CA GLU A 15 17.04 -13.76 -13.02
C GLU A 15 15.79 -14.22 -13.73
N GLN A 16 15.24 -15.37 -13.35
CA GLN A 16 13.98 -15.88 -13.91
C GLN A 16 12.80 -14.96 -13.63
N ALA A 17 12.67 -14.47 -12.39
CA ALA A 17 11.62 -13.54 -12.01
C ALA A 17 11.75 -12.21 -12.76
N LEU A 18 12.98 -11.70 -12.92
CA LEU A 18 13.25 -10.48 -13.69
C LEU A 18 12.88 -10.63 -15.16
N ASP A 19 13.30 -11.72 -15.80
CA ASP A 19 13.05 -11.96 -17.23
C ASP A 19 11.54 -12.14 -17.48
N LEU A 20 10.85 -12.93 -16.65
CA LEU A 20 9.40 -13.07 -16.73
C LEU A 20 8.69 -11.73 -16.57
N THR A 21 9.07 -10.94 -15.56
CA THR A 21 8.43 -9.65 -15.31
C THR A 21 8.66 -8.66 -16.45
N ARG A 22 9.85 -8.66 -17.06
CA ARG A 22 10.15 -7.87 -18.27
C ARG A 22 9.30 -8.30 -19.45
N GLY A 23 9.13 -9.61 -19.64
CA GLY A 23 8.27 -10.14 -20.70
C GLY A 23 6.82 -9.70 -20.54
N ILE A 24 6.28 -9.80 -19.31
CA ILE A 24 4.94 -9.32 -18.99
C ILE A 24 4.85 -7.80 -19.20
N ALA A 25 5.81 -7.02 -18.71
CA ALA A 25 5.84 -5.56 -18.89
C ALA A 25 5.81 -5.14 -20.36
N ALA A 26 6.59 -5.81 -21.21
CA ALA A 26 6.60 -5.56 -22.64
C ALA A 26 5.25 -5.90 -23.31
N TYR A 27 4.63 -7.00 -22.90
CA TYR A 27 3.38 -7.47 -23.49
C TYR A 27 2.18 -6.60 -23.10
N VAL A 28 2.04 -6.26 -21.80
CA VAL A 28 0.89 -5.47 -21.30
C VAL A 28 1.10 -3.97 -21.43
N ASN A 29 2.33 -3.51 -21.65
CA ASN A 29 2.71 -2.09 -21.76
C ASN A 29 2.12 -1.23 -20.62
N HIS A 30 2.29 -1.66 -19.38
CA HIS A 30 1.68 -1.02 -18.22
C HIS A 30 2.74 -0.44 -17.28
N PRO A 31 2.66 0.85 -16.86
CA PRO A 31 3.70 1.52 -16.08
C PRO A 31 4.02 0.84 -14.74
N LEU A 32 3.00 0.32 -14.04
CA LEU A 32 3.19 -0.42 -12.79
C LEU A 32 4.05 -1.68 -13.00
N VAL A 33 3.79 -2.46 -14.06
CA VAL A 33 4.55 -3.70 -14.33
C VAL A 33 5.98 -3.36 -14.75
N ALA A 34 6.17 -2.31 -15.54
CA ALA A 34 7.50 -1.78 -15.84
C ALA A 34 8.24 -1.30 -14.58
N GLY A 35 7.51 -0.70 -13.65
CA GLY A 35 8.00 -0.32 -12.32
C GLY A 35 8.50 -1.52 -11.51
N LEU A 36 7.72 -2.60 -11.46
CA LEU A 36 8.10 -3.85 -10.78
C LEU A 36 9.39 -4.45 -11.38
N ALA A 37 9.49 -4.52 -12.71
CA ALA A 37 10.70 -4.99 -13.38
C ALA A 37 11.93 -4.14 -13.03
N ARG A 38 11.77 -2.81 -12.91
CA ARG A 38 12.86 -1.91 -12.45
C ARG A 38 13.26 -2.17 -11.00
N VAL A 39 12.27 -2.41 -10.11
CA VAL A 39 12.56 -2.74 -8.70
C VAL A 39 13.34 -4.04 -8.59
N ILE A 40 12.89 -5.12 -9.25
CA ILE A 40 13.58 -6.41 -9.25
C ILE A 40 15.02 -6.24 -9.75
N ALA A 41 15.25 -5.46 -10.82
CA ALA A 41 16.57 -5.24 -11.37
C ALA A 41 17.51 -4.42 -10.46
N LYS A 42 16.97 -3.39 -9.75
CA LYS A 42 17.79 -2.43 -9.01
C LYS A 42 17.90 -2.71 -7.51
N HIS A 43 16.96 -3.43 -6.97
CA HIS A 43 16.82 -3.72 -5.54
C HIS A 43 16.65 -5.23 -5.31
N PRO A 44 17.68 -6.05 -5.58
CA PRO A 44 17.58 -7.51 -5.55
C PRO A 44 17.23 -8.06 -4.16
N ASN A 45 17.51 -7.28 -3.10
CA ASN A 45 17.20 -7.65 -1.71
C ASN A 45 15.82 -7.17 -1.25
N ALA A 46 15.08 -6.41 -2.07
CA ALA A 46 13.73 -5.99 -1.70
C ALA A 46 12.76 -7.16 -1.77
N ASP A 47 11.97 -7.37 -0.73
CA ASP A 47 10.93 -8.40 -0.68
C ASP A 47 9.69 -8.00 -1.50
N ILE A 48 9.95 -7.71 -2.79
CA ILE A 48 8.90 -7.25 -3.72
C ILE A 48 7.87 -8.35 -3.99
N ALA A 49 8.28 -9.61 -3.93
CA ALA A 49 7.38 -10.74 -4.12
C ALA A 49 6.32 -10.80 -3.02
N ASN A 50 6.67 -10.47 -1.77
CA ASN A 50 5.72 -10.37 -0.68
C ASN A 50 4.87 -9.09 -0.80
N ALA A 51 5.49 -7.96 -1.12
CA ALA A 51 4.78 -6.68 -1.25
C ALA A 51 3.73 -6.67 -2.37
N PHE A 52 3.97 -7.41 -3.46
CA PHE A 52 3.09 -7.48 -4.63
C PHE A 52 2.48 -8.88 -4.84
N ASN A 53 2.35 -9.68 -3.78
CA ASN A 53 1.65 -10.96 -3.89
C ASN A 53 0.13 -10.74 -4.11
N HIS A 54 -0.55 -11.78 -4.61
CA HIS A 54 -1.97 -11.68 -4.97
C HIS A 54 -2.89 -11.25 -3.81
N LYS A 55 -2.55 -11.56 -2.56
CA LYS A 55 -3.35 -11.17 -1.37
C LYS A 55 -3.17 -9.68 -1.08
N GLN A 56 -1.91 -9.20 -1.10
CA GLN A 56 -1.60 -7.78 -0.92
C GLN A 56 -2.24 -6.93 -2.02
N VAL A 57 -2.19 -7.39 -3.26
CA VAL A 57 -2.83 -6.72 -4.40
C VAL A 57 -4.35 -6.72 -4.23
N ALA A 58 -4.96 -7.86 -3.90
CA ALA A 58 -6.41 -7.95 -3.70
C ALA A 58 -6.92 -7.00 -2.59
N CYS A 59 -6.20 -6.93 -1.44
CA CYS A 59 -6.55 -6.00 -0.37
C CYS A 59 -6.46 -4.53 -0.82
N LYS A 60 -5.46 -4.19 -1.65
CA LYS A 60 -5.29 -2.83 -2.17
C LYS A 60 -6.34 -2.51 -3.26
N MET A 61 -6.64 -3.44 -4.16
CA MET A 61 -7.73 -3.27 -5.12
C MET A 61 -9.07 -3.02 -4.42
N TRP A 62 -9.38 -3.82 -3.40
CA TRP A 62 -10.56 -3.59 -2.57
C TRP A 62 -10.57 -2.20 -1.92
N ALA A 63 -9.40 -1.72 -1.44
CA ALA A 63 -9.28 -0.36 -0.91
C ALA A 63 -9.58 0.71 -1.97
N LEU A 64 -9.04 0.57 -3.19
CA LEU A 64 -9.30 1.49 -4.30
C LEU A 64 -10.80 1.53 -4.64
N ASP A 65 -11.45 0.36 -4.77
CA ASP A 65 -12.87 0.27 -5.10
C ASP A 65 -13.73 0.99 -4.06
N ARG A 66 -13.53 0.67 -2.78
CA ARG A 66 -14.30 1.29 -1.70
C ARG A 66 -13.99 2.77 -1.52
N LEU A 67 -12.73 3.19 -1.74
CA LEU A 67 -12.35 4.60 -1.72
C LEU A 67 -13.08 5.38 -2.83
N PHE A 68 -13.06 4.87 -4.05
CA PHE A 68 -13.74 5.51 -5.18
C PHE A 68 -15.25 5.64 -4.94
N GLU A 69 -15.89 4.57 -4.47
CA GLU A 69 -17.33 4.57 -4.15
C GLU A 69 -17.69 5.54 -3.03
N SER A 70 -16.83 5.69 -2.02
CA SER A 70 -17.11 6.49 -0.83
C SER A 70 -16.75 7.97 -0.99
N ARG A 71 -15.77 8.30 -1.84
CA ARG A 71 -15.15 9.63 -1.91
C ARG A 71 -14.97 10.16 -3.32
N GLY A 72 -15.20 9.35 -4.36
CA GLY A 72 -14.80 9.67 -5.72
C GLY A 72 -13.29 9.55 -5.92
N GLY A 73 -12.80 10.02 -7.07
CA GLY A 73 -11.42 9.80 -7.50
C GLY A 73 -10.53 11.04 -7.49
N ARG A 74 -11.02 12.25 -7.12
CA ARG A 74 -10.21 13.49 -7.16
C ARG A 74 -9.58 13.79 -5.82
N PHE A 75 -8.25 13.91 -5.78
CA PHE A 75 -7.46 14.27 -4.60
C PHE A 75 -6.32 15.21 -4.98
N ALA A 76 -6.17 16.33 -4.29
CA ALA A 76 -5.00 17.18 -4.44
C ALA A 76 -3.79 16.53 -3.76
N ARG A 77 -3.96 15.94 -2.58
CA ARG A 77 -2.87 15.26 -1.87
C ARG A 77 -3.35 14.09 -1.04
N ILE A 78 -2.64 12.97 -1.15
CA ILE A 78 -2.83 11.78 -0.30
C ILE A 78 -1.54 11.54 0.48
N TRP A 79 -1.65 11.28 1.79
CA TRP A 79 -0.58 10.74 2.59
C TRP A 79 -0.82 9.25 2.83
N VAL A 80 0.18 8.42 2.50
CA VAL A 80 0.16 6.98 2.75
C VAL A 80 1.19 6.68 3.84
N LEU A 81 0.72 6.34 5.04
CA LEU A 81 1.55 6.05 6.20
C LEU A 81 1.77 4.54 6.33
N GLY A 82 3.00 4.13 6.64
CA GLY A 82 3.42 2.74 6.52
C GLY A 82 3.39 2.31 5.05
N GLY A 83 3.90 3.18 4.16
CA GLY A 83 3.75 3.03 2.72
C GLY A 83 4.62 1.95 2.09
N TRP A 84 5.56 1.40 2.89
CA TRP A 84 6.49 0.35 2.47
C TRP A 84 7.11 0.66 1.10
N TYR A 85 7.06 -0.26 0.14
CA TYR A 85 7.61 -0.08 -1.21
C TYR A 85 6.72 0.74 -2.17
N GLY A 86 5.70 1.43 -1.67
CA GLY A 86 4.86 2.33 -2.48
C GLY A 86 3.94 1.62 -3.47
N ILE A 87 3.50 0.38 -3.17
CA ILE A 87 2.59 -0.37 -4.04
C ILE A 87 1.22 0.31 -4.17
N LEU A 88 0.65 0.75 -3.05
CA LEU A 88 -0.65 1.43 -3.07
C LEU A 88 -0.60 2.75 -3.87
N PRO A 89 0.38 3.65 -3.68
CA PRO A 89 0.60 4.79 -4.55
C PRO A 89 0.69 4.42 -6.04
N ALA A 90 1.48 3.38 -6.38
CA ALA A 90 1.62 2.94 -7.76
C ALA A 90 0.30 2.46 -8.35
N MET A 91 -0.53 1.77 -7.58
CA MET A 91 -1.86 1.33 -8.03
C MET A 91 -2.80 2.53 -8.20
N LEU A 92 -2.81 3.49 -7.26
CA LEU A 92 -3.62 4.71 -7.34
C LEU A 92 -3.29 5.55 -8.59
N PHE A 93 -2.01 5.78 -8.88
CA PHE A 93 -1.59 6.52 -10.07
C PHE A 93 -1.90 5.82 -11.40
N ASN A 94 -2.08 4.51 -11.38
CA ASN A 94 -2.35 3.71 -12.58
C ASN A 94 -3.82 3.26 -12.72
N ASP A 95 -4.68 3.67 -11.81
CA ASP A 95 -6.13 3.43 -11.91
C ASP A 95 -6.81 4.68 -12.52
N PRO A 96 -7.41 4.57 -13.72
CA PRO A 96 -7.95 5.72 -14.45
C PRO A 96 -9.15 6.38 -13.75
N ARG A 97 -9.68 5.78 -12.69
CA ARG A 97 -10.74 6.36 -11.87
C ARG A 97 -10.23 7.50 -10.98
N PHE A 98 -8.91 7.57 -10.75
CA PHE A 98 -8.30 8.52 -9.84
C PHE A 98 -7.53 9.61 -10.58
N ASP A 99 -7.81 10.85 -10.19
CA ASP A 99 -7.08 12.05 -10.59
C ASP A 99 -6.42 12.64 -9.32
N ILE A 100 -5.10 12.42 -9.17
CA ILE A 100 -4.35 12.73 -7.95
C ILE A 100 -3.17 13.63 -8.30
N ASP A 101 -3.09 14.81 -7.67
CA ASP A 101 -1.98 15.73 -7.93
C ASP A 101 -0.70 15.28 -7.24
N ALA A 102 -0.78 14.78 -5.99
CA ALA A 102 0.40 14.33 -5.25
C ALA A 102 0.10 13.21 -4.25
N ILE A 103 1.08 12.28 -4.09
CA ILE A 103 1.09 11.28 -3.01
C ILE A 103 2.42 11.36 -2.28
N ASP A 104 2.35 11.52 -0.95
CA ASP A 104 3.47 11.36 -0.04
C ASP A 104 3.38 9.98 0.63
N SER A 105 4.31 9.09 0.30
CA SER A 105 4.44 7.77 0.93
C SER A 105 5.45 7.87 2.05
N ILE A 106 5.01 7.67 3.28
CA ILE A 106 5.79 7.92 4.50
C ILE A 106 5.97 6.60 5.22
N ASP A 107 7.21 6.27 5.54
CA ASP A 107 7.56 5.07 6.30
C ASP A 107 8.71 5.39 7.26
N MET A 108 8.77 4.72 8.39
CA MET A 108 9.87 4.90 9.35
C MET A 108 11.14 4.17 8.92
N ASP A 109 11.04 3.16 8.06
CA ASP A 109 12.18 2.42 7.52
C ASP A 109 12.80 3.18 6.33
N ALA A 110 14.03 3.65 6.50
CA ALA A 110 14.76 4.36 5.45
C ALA A 110 15.10 3.49 4.22
N GLU A 111 15.18 2.17 4.39
CA GLU A 111 15.53 1.23 3.33
C GLU A 111 14.42 1.10 2.27
N VAL A 112 13.16 1.40 2.63
CA VAL A 112 12.04 1.24 1.70
C VAL A 112 11.87 2.42 0.74
N ALA A 113 12.29 3.62 1.12
CA ALA A 113 12.09 4.83 0.32
C ALA A 113 12.77 4.78 -1.08
N PRO A 114 14.01 4.27 -1.25
CA PRO A 114 14.62 4.10 -2.56
C PRO A 114 13.85 3.12 -3.47
N VAL A 115 13.31 2.05 -2.89
CA VAL A 115 12.48 1.05 -3.61
C VAL A 115 11.18 1.69 -4.08
N ALA A 116 10.50 2.40 -3.18
CA ALA A 116 9.24 3.10 -3.48
C ALA A 116 9.42 4.15 -4.60
N ARG A 117 10.52 4.92 -4.58
CA ARG A 117 10.86 5.87 -5.67
C ARG A 117 11.12 5.16 -6.99
N THR A 118 11.79 4.01 -6.97
CA THR A 118 12.06 3.22 -8.18
C THR A 118 10.76 2.69 -8.79
N LEU A 119 9.84 2.19 -7.97
CA LEU A 119 8.54 1.69 -8.39
C LEU A 119 7.69 2.81 -9.03
N ASN A 120 7.61 3.96 -8.36
CA ASN A 120 6.74 5.08 -8.71
C ASN A 120 7.42 6.13 -9.62
N ARG A 121 8.54 5.80 -10.26
CA ARG A 121 9.34 6.72 -11.07
C ARG A 121 8.50 7.48 -12.11
N GLU A 122 7.54 6.84 -12.75
CA GLU A 122 6.72 7.44 -13.82
C GLU A 122 5.76 8.53 -13.28
N ALA A 123 5.49 8.56 -11.98
CA ALA A 123 4.71 9.63 -11.37
C ALA A 123 5.49 10.96 -11.26
N GLY A 124 6.84 10.93 -11.41
CA GLY A 124 7.67 12.14 -11.34
C GLY A 124 7.50 12.87 -10.01
N ASP A 125 7.36 14.19 -10.08
CA ASP A 125 7.23 15.07 -8.90
C ASP A 125 5.91 14.88 -8.13
N ARG A 126 4.95 14.16 -8.70
CA ARG A 126 3.69 13.81 -8.01
C ARG A 126 3.88 12.77 -6.90
N PHE A 127 5.01 12.06 -6.88
CA PHE A 127 5.30 11.05 -5.87
C PHE A 127 6.53 11.39 -5.04
N ARG A 128 6.38 11.37 -3.72
CA ARG A 128 7.49 11.48 -2.78
C ARG A 128 7.49 10.30 -1.82
N ALA A 129 8.65 9.69 -1.60
CA ALA A 129 8.87 8.73 -0.54
C ALA A 129 9.72 9.39 0.54
N LEU A 130 9.17 9.49 1.75
CA LEU A 130 9.74 10.18 2.90
C LEU A 130 10.01 9.18 4.03
N THR A 131 11.13 9.36 4.70
CA THR A 131 11.42 8.58 5.92
C THR A 131 11.08 9.43 7.13
N ALA A 132 10.04 9.04 7.86
CA ALA A 132 9.60 9.73 9.07
C ALA A 132 8.75 8.82 9.96
N ASP A 133 8.77 9.11 11.26
CA ASP A 133 7.83 8.54 12.20
C ASP A 133 6.47 9.26 12.09
N MET A 134 5.41 8.49 11.88
CA MET A 134 4.05 9.02 11.76
C MET A 134 3.58 9.78 13.03
N TYR A 135 4.12 9.45 14.20
CA TYR A 135 3.81 10.16 15.45
C TYR A 135 4.51 11.53 15.55
N ALA A 136 5.54 11.77 14.75
CA ALA A 136 6.30 13.04 14.74
C ALA A 136 5.90 13.99 13.60
N LEU A 137 4.92 13.63 12.77
CA LEU A 137 4.48 14.45 11.66
C LEU A 137 3.63 15.64 12.14
N ASP A 138 3.80 16.79 11.51
CA ASP A 138 2.91 17.94 11.67
C ASP A 138 1.74 17.83 10.68
N TYR A 139 0.65 17.23 11.14
CA TYR A 139 -0.56 17.03 10.34
C TYR A 139 -1.33 18.34 10.06
N ALA A 140 -1.07 19.40 10.83
CA ALA A 140 -1.73 20.70 10.63
C ALA A 140 -1.03 21.55 9.55
N ALA A 141 0.28 21.42 9.41
CA ALA A 141 1.07 22.17 8.44
C ALA A 141 0.99 21.60 7.01
N GLY A 142 0.56 20.35 6.85
CA GLY A 142 0.50 19.68 5.54
C GLY A 142 -0.92 19.28 5.17
N PRO A 143 -1.70 20.12 4.47
CA PRO A 143 -3.04 19.74 4.08
C PRO A 143 -3.01 18.49 3.18
N SER A 144 -3.65 17.42 3.61
CA SER A 144 -3.94 16.23 2.83
C SER A 144 -5.44 16.03 2.73
N ASP A 145 -5.93 15.65 1.55
CA ASP A 145 -7.36 15.34 1.35
C ASP A 145 -7.72 13.99 1.96
N LEU A 146 -6.71 13.12 2.10
CA LEU A 146 -6.86 11.78 2.61
C LEU A 146 -5.56 11.29 3.25
N ILE A 147 -5.68 10.67 4.43
CA ILE A 147 -4.60 9.92 5.06
C ILE A 147 -4.96 8.43 5.00
N VAL A 148 -4.05 7.64 4.46
CA VAL A 148 -4.22 6.20 4.31
C VAL A 148 -3.22 5.46 5.19
N ASN A 149 -3.72 4.50 5.97
CA ASN A 149 -2.89 3.50 6.63
C ASN A 149 -3.50 2.11 6.44
N THR A 150 -2.81 1.26 5.68
CA THR A 150 -3.26 -0.11 5.40
C THR A 150 -2.58 -1.15 6.28
N SER A 151 -1.98 -0.72 7.40
CA SER A 151 -1.15 -1.54 8.28
C SER A 151 -1.39 -1.20 9.76
N CYS A 152 -2.65 -0.92 10.14
CA CYS A 152 -3.00 -0.52 11.50
C CYS A 152 -2.67 -1.59 12.54
N GLU A 153 -2.54 -2.85 12.14
CA GLU A 153 -2.08 -3.97 12.98
C GLU A 153 -0.63 -3.82 13.48
N HIS A 154 0.16 -2.92 12.88
CA HIS A 154 1.52 -2.60 13.32
C HIS A 154 1.59 -1.36 14.23
N ILE A 155 0.47 -0.66 14.45
CA ILE A 155 0.42 0.56 15.27
C ILE A 155 0.07 0.17 16.70
N ALA A 156 0.97 0.44 17.65
CA ALA A 156 0.76 0.06 19.05
C ALA A 156 -0.48 0.71 19.67
N ASP A 157 -0.70 1.99 19.40
CA ASP A 157 -1.88 2.75 19.86
C ASP A 157 -2.49 3.53 18.68
N LEU A 158 -3.43 2.89 18.00
CA LEU A 158 -4.13 3.47 16.86
C LEU A 158 -4.90 4.76 17.27
N ARG A 159 -5.53 4.76 18.45
CA ARG A 159 -6.32 5.90 18.92
C ARG A 159 -5.44 7.10 19.25
N ALA A 160 -4.30 6.89 19.88
CA ALA A 160 -3.33 7.95 20.17
C ALA A 160 -2.80 8.57 18.87
N TRP A 161 -2.53 7.76 17.84
CA TRP A 161 -2.15 8.32 16.54
C TRP A 161 -3.28 9.11 15.89
N LEU A 162 -4.51 8.57 15.83
CA LEU A 162 -5.66 9.26 15.23
C LEU A 162 -5.96 10.61 15.93
N ALA A 163 -5.69 10.71 17.23
CA ALA A 163 -5.84 11.96 17.98
C ALA A 163 -4.85 13.08 17.58
N LEU A 164 -3.78 12.76 16.86
CA LEU A 164 -2.86 13.75 16.28
C LEU A 164 -3.40 14.40 15.01
N LEU A 165 -4.39 13.78 14.36
CA LEU A 165 -4.96 14.27 13.12
C LEU A 165 -5.92 15.43 13.40
N PRO A 166 -5.92 16.50 12.57
CA PRO A 166 -6.92 17.54 12.66
C PRO A 166 -8.34 16.97 12.55
N GLN A 167 -9.26 17.51 13.33
CA GLN A 167 -10.65 17.08 13.29
C GLN A 167 -11.25 17.28 11.88
N GLY A 168 -11.95 16.26 11.38
CA GLY A 168 -12.51 16.24 10.03
C GLY A 168 -11.54 15.70 8.96
N THR A 169 -10.31 15.31 9.34
CA THR A 169 -9.39 14.63 8.41
C THR A 169 -10.00 13.34 7.90
N ASN A 170 -10.01 13.17 6.58
CA ASN A 170 -10.47 11.92 5.97
C ASN A 170 -9.40 10.85 6.12
N VAL A 171 -9.83 9.65 6.46
CA VAL A 171 -8.94 8.50 6.63
C VAL A 171 -9.46 7.26 5.90
N LEU A 172 -8.53 6.44 5.39
CA LEU A 172 -8.74 5.05 5.02
C LEU A 172 -7.82 4.20 5.89
N LEU A 173 -8.41 3.31 6.67
CA LEU A 173 -7.71 2.47 7.63
C LEU A 173 -7.95 1.00 7.29
N GLN A 174 -6.90 0.18 7.31
CA GLN A 174 -7.04 -1.28 7.25
C GLN A 174 -6.31 -1.93 8.42
N SER A 175 -6.91 -3.01 8.96
CA SER A 175 -6.33 -3.91 9.94
C SER A 175 -6.73 -5.36 9.62
N ASN A 176 -6.36 -6.31 10.45
CA ASN A 176 -6.68 -7.73 10.24
C ASN A 176 -6.72 -8.51 11.56
N ASP A 177 -7.14 -9.80 11.46
CA ASP A 177 -7.15 -10.78 12.55
C ASP A 177 -6.00 -11.81 12.46
N TYR A 178 -4.89 -11.46 11.77
CA TYR A 178 -3.74 -12.37 11.57
C TYR A 178 -2.78 -12.35 12.77
N PHE A 179 -3.23 -12.85 13.92
CA PHE A 179 -2.49 -12.88 15.18
C PHE A 179 -1.22 -13.74 15.17
N SER A 180 -1.06 -14.64 14.19
CA SER A 180 0.12 -15.51 14.13
C SER A 180 1.33 -14.86 13.45
N GLU A 181 1.19 -13.63 12.94
CA GLU A 181 2.31 -12.86 12.37
C GLU A 181 3.03 -12.09 13.49
N PRO A 182 4.32 -12.38 13.76
CA PRO A 182 5.02 -11.80 14.91
C PRO A 182 5.09 -10.28 14.94
N THR A 183 5.04 -9.64 13.78
CA THR A 183 5.10 -8.17 13.64
C THR A 183 3.75 -7.48 13.84
N HIS A 184 2.65 -8.26 13.90
CA HIS A 184 1.31 -7.75 14.13
C HIS A 184 1.03 -7.62 15.63
N ILE A 185 1.25 -6.43 16.17
CA ILE A 185 1.15 -6.15 17.60
C ILE A 185 -0.23 -5.66 18.04
N ASN A 186 -1.09 -5.29 17.09
CA ASN A 186 -2.41 -4.69 17.35
C ASN A 186 -3.48 -5.22 16.36
N CYS A 187 -3.55 -6.53 16.20
CA CYS A 187 -4.64 -7.18 15.48
C CYS A 187 -5.99 -7.00 16.19
N VAL A 188 -7.07 -7.08 15.44
CA VAL A 188 -8.43 -7.02 15.97
C VAL A 188 -9.20 -8.31 15.65
N VAL A 189 -10.09 -8.73 16.55
CA VAL A 189 -10.84 -10.00 16.42
C VAL A 189 -12.03 -9.89 15.48
N SER A 190 -12.48 -8.67 15.14
CA SER A 190 -13.65 -8.42 14.29
C SER A 190 -13.69 -7.00 13.77
N LEU A 191 -14.53 -6.76 12.77
CA LEU A 191 -14.81 -5.43 12.25
C LEU A 191 -15.35 -4.49 13.35
N ALA A 192 -16.26 -4.96 14.18
CA ALA A 192 -16.78 -4.17 15.30
C ALA A 192 -15.70 -3.77 16.31
N ALA A 193 -14.73 -4.65 16.57
CA ALA A 193 -13.58 -4.33 17.41
C ALA A 193 -12.68 -3.28 16.74
N PHE A 194 -12.51 -3.32 15.42
CA PHE A 194 -11.76 -2.31 14.68
C PHE A 194 -12.46 -0.95 14.69
N GLU A 195 -13.78 -0.91 14.49
CA GLU A 195 -14.59 0.31 14.61
C GLU A 195 -14.45 0.95 15.99
N ALA A 196 -14.59 0.13 17.04
CA ALA A 196 -14.45 0.60 18.42
C ALA A 196 -13.03 1.10 18.72
N MET A 197 -12.00 0.44 18.17
CA MET A 197 -10.60 0.86 18.32
C MET A 197 -10.33 2.18 17.60
N ALA A 198 -10.77 2.32 16.35
CA ALA A 198 -10.55 3.53 15.56
C ALA A 198 -11.36 4.71 16.09
N GLY A 199 -12.61 4.50 16.51
CA GLY A 199 -13.47 5.53 17.08
C GLY A 199 -13.68 6.73 16.17
N LEU A 200 -13.83 6.48 14.84
CA LEU A 200 -14.05 7.53 13.86
C LEU A 200 -15.33 8.31 14.14
N ARG A 201 -15.30 9.61 13.91
CA ARG A 201 -16.46 10.50 14.10
C ARG A 201 -17.57 10.23 13.07
N GLU A 202 -17.19 9.98 11.83
CA GLU A 202 -18.07 9.60 10.74
C GLU A 202 -17.48 8.37 10.04
N VAL A 203 -18.28 7.34 9.84
CA VAL A 203 -17.92 6.15 9.06
C VAL A 203 -18.74 6.17 7.78
N ARG A 204 -18.06 6.30 6.63
CA ARG A 204 -18.66 6.24 5.29
C ARG A 204 -18.65 4.86 4.70
N PHE A 205 -17.65 4.09 5.05
CA PHE A 205 -17.53 2.68 4.70
C PHE A 205 -16.94 1.90 5.88
N SER A 206 -17.54 0.76 6.15
CA SER A 206 -17.05 -0.25 7.07
C SER A 206 -17.27 -1.61 6.43
N GLY A 207 -16.24 -2.46 6.41
CA GLY A 207 -16.36 -3.76 5.77
C GLY A 207 -15.19 -4.68 6.00
N GLU A 208 -15.37 -5.91 5.54
CA GLU A 208 -14.39 -6.97 5.67
C GLU A 208 -14.16 -7.71 4.36
N LEU A 209 -12.94 -8.19 4.16
CA LEU A 209 -12.51 -9.00 3.04
C LEU A 209 -11.90 -10.30 3.57
N PRO A 210 -12.64 -11.43 3.53
CA PRO A 210 -12.09 -12.72 3.92
C PRO A 210 -10.97 -13.17 2.97
N THR A 211 -9.87 -13.65 3.53
CA THR A 211 -8.79 -14.32 2.80
C THR A 211 -8.66 -15.77 3.28
N LYS A 212 -7.75 -16.55 2.69
CA LYS A 212 -7.53 -17.94 3.13
C LYS A 212 -6.97 -18.06 4.56
N LYS A 213 -6.26 -17.02 5.07
CA LYS A 213 -5.54 -17.10 6.35
C LYS A 213 -6.08 -16.15 7.41
N TYR A 214 -6.68 -15.03 6.99
CA TYR A 214 -7.15 -13.98 7.86
C TYR A 214 -8.25 -13.17 7.18
N THR A 215 -8.96 -12.38 7.95
CA THR A 215 -9.91 -11.38 7.46
C THR A 215 -9.25 -10.01 7.51
N ARG A 216 -9.31 -9.26 6.39
CA ARG A 216 -8.91 -7.85 6.34
C ARG A 216 -10.13 -6.99 6.64
N PHE A 217 -10.00 -6.07 7.58
CA PHE A 217 -11.00 -5.07 7.93
C PHE A 217 -10.63 -3.72 7.33
N MET A 218 -11.63 -2.92 6.96
CA MET A 218 -11.41 -1.58 6.43
C MET A 218 -12.47 -0.60 6.91
N LEU A 219 -12.00 0.60 7.26
CA LEU A 219 -12.84 1.75 7.58
C LEU A 219 -12.45 2.91 6.66
N ILE A 220 -13.43 3.64 6.15
CA ILE A 220 -13.25 4.94 5.48
C ILE A 220 -14.18 5.93 6.16
N GLY A 221 -13.63 7.06 6.60
CA GLY A 221 -14.41 8.03 7.35
C GLY A 221 -13.61 9.28 7.70
N THR A 222 -14.01 9.95 8.80
CA THR A 222 -13.30 11.11 9.33
C THR A 222 -12.99 10.94 10.81
N VAL A 223 -11.88 11.53 11.26
CA VAL A 223 -11.54 11.64 12.68
C VAL A 223 -12.25 12.83 13.33
#